data_f92bb3c32f900b51c07ae81d5e26b079
#
_entry.id   f92bb3c32f900b51c07ae81d5e26b079
#
_cell.length_a   1.000
_cell.length_b   1.000
_cell.length_c   1.000
_cell.angle_alpha   90.00
_cell.angle_beta   90.00
_cell.angle_gamma   90.00
#
_symmetry.space_group_name_H-M   'P 1'
#
loop_
_entity.id
_entity.type
_entity.pdbx_description
1 polymer ?
#
loop_
_entity_poly.entity_id
_entity_poly.type
_entity_poly.pdbx_seq_one_letter_code
_entity_poly.pdbx_strand_id
1 'polypeptide(L)'
;IDVGNLTHVINYSLPQDSESYVHRIGRTARGTNGEGLAITFISTEEQFQFKRIEEFLDKEIYKIPVDPKFGETPLYEPEKYSNMRRGRGRPRKDGGKGKSDNRSGSGNNQRRRGRPRKEA
;
A
#
# COMPACT_ATOMS: atom_id res chain seq x y z
N ILE A 1 -15.64 -6.22 -18.79
CA ILE A 1 -15.94 -5.62 -20.11
C ILE A 1 -14.64 -5.16 -20.71
N ASP A 2 -14.26 -5.78 -21.81
CA ASP A 2 -13.07 -5.41 -22.56
C ASP A 2 -13.46 -4.47 -23.71
N VAL A 3 -13.41 -3.18 -23.46
CA VAL A 3 -13.65 -2.15 -24.46
C VAL A 3 -12.32 -1.62 -24.95
N GLY A 4 -11.98 -1.92 -26.18
CA GLY A 4 -10.80 -1.39 -26.85
C GLY A 4 -11.12 -0.21 -27.77
N ASN A 5 -10.10 0.45 -28.30
CA ASN A 5 -10.19 1.56 -29.26
C ASN A 5 -10.97 2.79 -28.76
N LEU A 6 -10.76 3.13 -27.50
CA LEU A 6 -11.32 4.37 -26.94
C LEU A 6 -10.45 5.58 -27.35
N THR A 7 -11.09 6.68 -27.69
CA THR A 7 -10.38 7.95 -27.92
C THR A 7 -9.95 8.63 -26.63
N HIS A 8 -10.72 8.43 -25.56
CA HIS A 8 -10.48 9.03 -24.25
C HIS A 8 -10.69 8.01 -23.14
N VAL A 9 -9.82 8.07 -22.15
CA VAL A 9 -9.96 7.35 -20.86
C VAL A 9 -9.90 8.37 -19.73
N ILE A 10 -10.88 8.33 -18.84
CA ILE A 10 -10.92 9.20 -17.67
C ILE A 10 -10.82 8.31 -16.42
N ASN A 11 -9.75 8.47 -15.67
CA ASN A 11 -9.53 7.81 -14.38
C ASN A 11 -10.02 8.75 -13.27
N TYR A 12 -11.17 8.47 -12.72
CA TYR A 12 -11.71 9.23 -11.58
C TYR A 12 -10.94 8.95 -10.28
N SER A 13 -10.46 7.73 -10.12
CA SER A 13 -9.65 7.32 -8.99
C SER A 13 -8.39 6.61 -9.45
N LEU A 14 -7.31 6.78 -8.70
CA LEU A 14 -6.05 6.13 -8.98
C LEU A 14 -6.12 4.64 -8.58
N PRO A 15 -5.70 3.69 -9.44
CA PRO A 15 -5.58 2.29 -9.06
C PRO A 15 -4.45 2.09 -8.05
N GLN A 16 -4.53 1.00 -7.28
CA GLN A 16 -3.56 0.69 -6.25
C GLN A 16 -2.18 0.29 -6.81
N ASP A 17 -2.17 -0.29 -7.98
CA ASP A 17 -0.96 -0.76 -8.63
C ASP A 17 -0.72 -0.11 -9.99
N SER A 18 0.57 -0.02 -10.34
CA SER A 18 1.00 0.65 -11.57
C SER A 18 0.59 -0.10 -12.83
N GLU A 19 0.51 -1.43 -12.78
CA GLU A 19 0.09 -2.24 -13.93
C GLU A 19 -1.36 -1.98 -14.31
N SER A 20 -2.25 -1.92 -13.32
CA SER A 20 -3.66 -1.55 -13.55
C SER A 20 -3.80 -0.17 -14.17
N TYR A 21 -2.95 0.78 -13.77
CA TYR A 21 -2.92 2.10 -14.40
C TYR A 21 -2.56 2.02 -15.88
N VAL A 22 -1.48 1.29 -16.20
CA VAL A 22 -1.04 1.08 -17.59
C VAL A 22 -2.13 0.40 -18.43
N HIS A 23 -2.82 -0.61 -17.87
CA HIS A 23 -3.92 -1.27 -18.56
C HIS A 23 -5.09 -0.32 -18.85
N ARG A 24 -5.43 0.57 -17.92
CA ARG A 24 -6.49 1.57 -18.12
C ARG A 24 -6.14 2.55 -19.23
N ILE A 25 -4.96 3.16 -19.17
CA ILE A 25 -4.53 4.10 -20.21
C ILE A 25 -4.30 3.43 -21.55
N GLY A 26 -3.91 2.15 -21.54
CA GLY A 26 -3.71 1.34 -22.74
C GLY A 26 -4.99 1.10 -23.55
N ARG A 27 -6.19 1.34 -22.99
CA ARG A 27 -7.46 1.25 -23.71
C ARG A 27 -7.61 2.32 -24.78
N THR A 28 -6.94 3.46 -24.60
CA THR A 28 -6.96 4.57 -25.56
C THR A 28 -5.76 4.56 -26.52
N ALA A 29 -4.64 3.95 -26.14
CA ALA A 29 -3.42 3.92 -26.96
C ALA A 29 -3.52 3.08 -28.24
N ARG A 30 -4.59 2.31 -28.42
CA ARG A 30 -4.81 1.39 -29.55
C ARG A 30 -5.81 1.90 -30.59
N GLY A 31 -6.11 3.20 -30.57
CA GLY A 31 -6.93 3.81 -31.61
C GLY A 31 -6.33 3.64 -33.00
N THR A 32 -7.14 3.78 -34.04
CA THR A 32 -6.79 3.56 -35.46
C THR A 32 -5.57 4.38 -35.91
N ASN A 33 -5.27 5.48 -35.23
CA ASN A 33 -4.15 6.37 -35.53
C ASN A 33 -3.06 6.37 -34.45
N GLY A 34 -3.15 5.48 -33.44
CA GLY A 34 -2.21 5.44 -32.33
C GLY A 34 -2.32 6.63 -31.35
N GLU A 35 -3.30 7.52 -31.55
CA GLU A 35 -3.53 8.69 -30.71
C GLU A 35 -4.69 8.42 -29.75
N GLY A 36 -4.45 8.67 -28.46
CA GLY A 36 -5.46 8.59 -27.43
C GLY A 36 -5.14 9.51 -26.27
N LEU A 37 -6.16 9.96 -25.56
CA LEU A 37 -6.02 10.82 -24.40
C LEU A 37 -6.46 10.10 -23.14
N ALA A 38 -5.59 10.07 -22.13
CA ALA A 38 -5.92 9.61 -20.79
C ALA A 38 -5.85 10.77 -19.81
N ILE A 39 -6.91 11.00 -19.08
CA ILE A 39 -7.01 12.02 -18.03
C ILE A 39 -7.18 11.31 -16.69
N THR A 40 -6.38 11.67 -15.71
CA THR A 40 -6.45 11.07 -14.37
C THR A 40 -6.60 12.17 -13.32
N PHE A 41 -7.61 12.04 -12.47
CA PHE A 41 -7.78 12.91 -11.32
C PHE A 41 -6.95 12.38 -10.16
N ILE A 42 -6.11 13.24 -9.60
CA ILE A 42 -5.23 12.90 -8.48
C ILE A 42 -5.58 13.77 -7.29
N SER A 43 -6.02 13.15 -6.20
CA SER A 43 -6.20 13.83 -4.92
C SER A 43 -4.86 14.06 -4.22
N THR A 44 -4.87 14.93 -3.23
CA THR A 44 -3.69 15.21 -2.42
C THR A 44 -3.08 13.95 -1.82
N GLU A 45 -3.92 13.04 -1.32
CA GLU A 45 -3.50 11.78 -0.71
C GLU A 45 -2.93 10.77 -1.71
N GLU A 46 -3.29 10.90 -2.96
CA GLU A 46 -2.86 10.00 -4.04
C GLU A 46 -1.57 10.45 -4.73
N GLN A 47 -1.08 11.65 -4.43
CA GLN A 47 0.12 12.20 -5.09
C GLN A 47 1.35 11.28 -4.96
N PHE A 48 1.55 10.68 -3.79
CA PHE A 48 2.67 9.76 -3.58
C PHE A 48 2.52 8.46 -4.40
N GLN A 49 1.32 7.94 -4.48
CA GLN A 49 1.02 6.77 -5.31
C GLN A 49 1.23 7.09 -6.79
N PHE A 50 0.81 8.26 -7.23
CA PHE A 50 0.99 8.72 -8.60
C PHE A 50 2.48 8.88 -8.97
N LYS A 51 3.29 9.42 -8.06
CA LYS A 51 4.75 9.45 -8.23
C LYS A 51 5.33 8.06 -8.50
N ARG A 52 4.89 7.05 -7.76
CA ARG A 52 5.34 5.67 -7.97
C ARG A 52 4.94 5.13 -9.35
N ILE A 53 3.80 5.55 -9.86
CA ILE A 53 3.38 5.21 -11.23
C ILE A 53 4.28 5.88 -12.25
N GLU A 54 4.62 7.16 -12.08
CA GLU A 54 5.56 7.86 -12.95
C GLU A 54 6.94 7.20 -12.95
N GLU A 55 7.44 6.79 -11.79
CA GLU A 55 8.70 6.05 -11.65
C GLU A 55 8.64 4.69 -12.37
N PHE A 56 7.53 3.97 -12.26
CA PHE A 56 7.31 2.70 -12.94
C PHE A 56 7.28 2.86 -14.47
N LEU A 57 6.68 3.94 -14.96
CA LEU A 57 6.60 4.26 -16.39
C LEU A 57 7.91 4.86 -16.92
N ASP A 58 8.82 5.26 -16.04
CA ASP A 58 10.02 6.05 -16.39
C ASP A 58 9.67 7.27 -17.24
N LYS A 59 8.56 7.93 -16.89
CA LYS A 59 8.02 9.06 -17.63
C LYS A 59 7.31 10.04 -16.71
N GLU A 60 7.60 11.32 -16.88
CA GLU A 60 6.86 12.38 -16.23
C GLU A 60 5.57 12.67 -17.01
N ILE A 61 4.45 12.68 -16.29
CA ILE A 61 3.13 12.96 -16.87
C ILE A 61 2.80 14.44 -16.67
N TYR A 62 2.31 15.09 -17.71
CA TYR A 62 1.93 16.49 -17.66
C TYR A 62 0.77 16.70 -16.66
N LYS A 63 0.96 17.66 -15.74
CA LYS A 63 -0.02 18.00 -14.72
C LYS A 63 -0.75 19.27 -15.14
N ILE A 64 -2.05 19.16 -15.34
CA ILE A 64 -2.91 20.28 -15.71
C ILE A 64 -3.36 20.99 -14.44
N PRO A 65 -3.05 22.28 -14.26
CA PRO A 65 -3.57 23.05 -13.14
C PRO A 65 -5.07 23.23 -13.27
N VAL A 66 -5.79 23.15 -12.15
CA VAL A 66 -7.22 23.42 -12.09
C VAL A 66 -7.47 24.93 -12.14
N ASP A 67 -8.50 25.35 -12.87
CA ASP A 67 -8.88 26.76 -12.94
C ASP A 67 -9.17 27.31 -11.54
N PRO A 68 -8.59 28.49 -11.16
CA PRO A 68 -8.79 29.10 -9.84
C PRO A 68 -10.24 29.34 -9.44
N LYS A 69 -11.15 29.43 -10.40
CA LYS A 69 -12.61 29.55 -10.11
C LYS A 69 -13.20 28.35 -9.35
N PHE A 70 -12.53 27.19 -9.40
CA PHE A 70 -12.93 25.97 -8.68
C PHE A 70 -12.28 25.84 -7.31
N GLY A 71 -11.51 26.81 -6.87
CA GLY A 71 -10.79 26.83 -5.61
C GLY A 71 -9.27 26.73 -5.77
N GLU A 72 -8.58 26.66 -4.64
CA GLU A 72 -7.12 26.49 -4.63
C GLU A 72 -6.75 25.07 -5.01
N THR A 73 -5.82 24.95 -5.94
CA THR A 73 -5.26 23.66 -6.32
C THR A 73 -4.07 23.34 -5.41
N PRO A 74 -4.03 22.17 -4.75
CA PRO A 74 -2.87 21.74 -4.00
C PRO A 74 -1.64 21.64 -4.93
N LEU A 75 -0.49 22.04 -4.41
CA LEU A 75 0.77 21.85 -5.11
C LEU A 75 1.09 20.35 -5.23
N TYR A 76 1.76 19.97 -6.31
CA TYR A 76 2.23 18.60 -6.47
C TYR A 76 3.51 18.39 -5.64
N GLU A 77 3.34 17.91 -4.42
CA GLU A 77 4.39 17.64 -3.45
C GLU A 77 4.26 16.20 -2.91
N PRO A 78 4.53 15.18 -3.73
CA PRO A 78 4.26 13.78 -3.38
C PRO A 78 5.02 13.32 -2.13
N GLU A 79 6.20 13.85 -1.86
CA GLU A 79 7.01 13.49 -0.70
C GLU A 79 6.35 13.88 0.63
N LYS A 80 5.62 14.98 0.65
CA LYS A 80 4.89 15.46 1.82
C LYS A 80 3.84 14.46 2.30
N TYR A 81 3.27 13.72 1.38
CA TYR A 81 2.18 12.78 1.64
C TYR A 81 2.63 11.32 1.75
N SER A 82 3.93 11.05 1.63
CA SER A 82 4.49 9.69 1.73
C SER A 82 4.19 9.00 3.06
N ASN A 83 4.07 9.78 4.13
CA ASN A 83 3.86 9.27 5.49
C ASN A 83 2.38 9.14 5.91
N MET A 84 1.43 9.70 5.16
CA MET A 84 0.01 9.64 5.54
C MET A 84 -0.57 8.23 5.55
N ARG A 85 -0.02 7.30 4.77
CA ARG A 85 -0.44 5.89 4.79
C ARG A 85 0.13 5.08 5.94
N ARG A 86 1.25 5.51 6.55
CA ARG A 86 1.85 4.81 7.69
C ARG A 86 1.12 5.03 9.01
N GLY A 87 0.30 6.10 9.11
CA GLY A 87 -0.41 6.47 10.34
C GLY A 87 -1.71 5.71 10.62
N ARG A 88 -2.21 4.89 9.71
CA ARG A 88 -3.41 4.05 9.93
C ARG A 88 -3.10 2.63 10.41
N GLY A 89 -1.84 2.34 10.77
CA GLY A 89 -1.52 1.16 11.56
C GLY A 89 -2.18 1.32 12.94
N ARG A 90 -3.10 0.42 13.29
CA ARG A 90 -3.67 0.32 14.64
C ARG A 90 -2.55 0.45 15.67
N PRO A 91 -2.69 1.28 16.72
CA PRO A 91 -1.74 1.25 17.80
C PRO A 91 -1.71 -0.18 18.34
N ARG A 92 -0.56 -0.80 18.32
CA ARG A 92 -0.33 -2.04 19.06
C ARG A 92 -0.63 -1.68 20.51
N LYS A 93 -1.71 -2.26 21.01
CA LYS A 93 -2.06 -2.24 22.43
C LYS A 93 -0.92 -3.02 23.10
N ASP A 94 0.01 -2.30 23.71
CA ASP A 94 1.04 -2.91 24.53
C ASP A 94 0.33 -3.74 25.59
N GLY A 95 0.52 -5.05 25.48
CA GLY A 95 0.02 -6.02 26.42
C GLY A 95 0.64 -5.76 27.77
N GLY A 96 -0.24 -5.56 28.76
CA GLY A 96 0.11 -5.25 30.12
C GLY A 96 1.16 -6.21 30.69
N LYS A 97 2.08 -5.63 31.41
CA LYS A 97 2.97 -6.30 32.35
C LYS A 97 2.17 -7.24 33.26
N GLY A 98 2.30 -8.53 33.01
CA GLY A 98 1.95 -9.56 33.98
C GLY A 98 2.96 -9.49 35.12
N LYS A 99 2.53 -9.07 36.29
CA LYS A 99 3.22 -9.24 37.56
C LYS A 99 3.42 -10.73 37.79
N SER A 100 4.65 -11.17 37.82
CA SER A 100 5.03 -12.48 38.35
C SER A 100 5.06 -12.36 39.87
N ASP A 101 4.00 -12.84 40.53
CA ASP A 101 4.06 -13.12 41.96
C ASP A 101 4.85 -14.40 42.19
N ASN A 102 6.00 -14.19 42.78
CA ASN A 102 6.88 -15.19 43.32
C ASN A 102 6.22 -15.78 44.59
N ARG A 103 5.78 -17.01 44.55
CA ARG A 103 5.50 -17.81 45.76
C ARG A 103 6.35 -19.06 45.75
N SER A 104 7.37 -18.97 46.57
CA SER A 104 8.11 -20.04 47.15
C SER A 104 7.20 -21.09 47.79
N GLY A 105 7.37 -22.34 47.44
CA GLY A 105 6.72 -23.51 48.05
C GLY A 105 7.68 -24.67 48.03
N SER A 106 8.33 -24.85 49.15
CA SER A 106 9.15 -25.97 49.59
C SER A 106 8.37 -27.28 49.64
N GLY A 107 9.02 -28.40 49.33
CA GLY A 107 8.48 -29.74 49.55
C GLY A 107 9.16 -30.78 48.67
N ASN A 108 10.29 -31.22 49.07
CA ASN A 108 10.68 -32.44 49.76
C ASN A 108 10.29 -33.79 49.08
N ASN A 109 11.36 -34.44 48.63
CA ASN A 109 11.72 -35.82 48.95
C ASN A 109 10.97 -36.96 48.25
N GLN A 110 11.68 -37.81 47.57
CA GLN A 110 12.02 -39.20 47.84
C GLN A 110 12.34 -39.99 46.57
N ARG A 111 13.64 -40.30 46.45
CA ARG A 111 14.24 -41.59 46.16
C ARG A 111 13.36 -42.78 45.78
N ARG A 112 13.73 -43.41 44.66
CA ARG A 112 13.91 -44.86 44.48
C ARG A 112 14.50 -45.08 43.11
N ARG A 113 15.78 -45.37 42.98
CA ARG A 113 16.50 -46.62 42.86
C ARG A 113 15.75 -47.70 42.09
N GLY A 114 16.27 -48.09 40.99
CA GLY A 114 15.98 -49.31 40.31
C GLY A 114 16.96 -49.53 39.16
N ARG A 115 17.89 -50.41 39.40
CA ARG A 115 19.00 -50.83 38.56
C ARG A 115 18.60 -51.88 37.52
N PRO A 116 19.50 -52.39 36.70
CA PRO A 116 19.32 -52.73 35.28
C PRO A 116 19.30 -54.24 35.02
N ARG A 117 18.99 -54.65 33.81
CA ARG A 117 19.43 -55.94 33.24
C ARG A 117 19.34 -55.77 31.71
N LYS A 118 20.44 -55.87 30.99
CA LYS A 118 21.22 -57.02 30.54
C LYS A 118 20.46 -58.01 29.67
N GLU A 119 21.04 -58.15 28.47
CA GLU A 119 21.19 -59.37 27.65
C GLU A 119 19.97 -59.76 26.81
N ALA A 120 20.10 -59.94 25.56
CA ALA A 120 21.04 -60.53 24.63
C ALA A 120 20.79 -60.01 23.22
#